data_fa295b98d12876db2ca2affe1a3efddb
#
_entry.id   fa295b98d12876db2ca2affe1a3efddb
#
_cell.length_a   1.000
_cell.length_b   1.000
_cell.length_c   1.000
_cell.angle_alpha   90.00
_cell.angle_beta   90.00
_cell.angle_gamma   90.00
#
_symmetry.space_group_name_H-M   'P 1'
#
loop_
_entity.id
_entity.type
_entity.pdbx_description
1 polymer ?
#
loop_
_entity_poly.entity_id
_entity_poly.type
_entity_poly.pdbx_seq_one_letter_code
_entity_poly.pdbx_strand_id
1 'polypeptide(L)'
;FSDLTIVTNGIHSMNILNKHASTKLFACGGLVTDRSALTGTSAFEFFNQFRADVLFMSCGGLSRAAGITEATLAQASVKKTMIKNARQRILLCDSDKMNVEFFCKICEFDEIDLLLTDARPPEDIMHILGNKIVYE
;
A
#
# COMPACT_ATOMS: atom_id res chain seq x y z
N PHE A 1 -18.41 -4.41 9.71
CA PHE A 1 -17.78 -3.14 10.14
C PHE A 1 -18.74 -2.00 9.87
N SER A 2 -18.99 -1.14 10.85
CA SER A 2 -19.78 0.07 10.73
C SER A 2 -18.94 1.29 11.10
N ASP A 3 -19.34 2.46 10.60
CA ASP A 3 -18.72 3.74 10.93
C ASP A 3 -17.23 3.89 10.62
N LEU A 4 -16.79 3.25 9.52
CA LEU A 4 -15.43 3.41 9.03
C LEU A 4 -15.24 4.75 8.30
N THR A 5 -14.08 5.37 8.53
CA THR A 5 -13.58 6.45 7.68
C THR A 5 -12.46 5.88 6.82
N ILE A 6 -12.63 5.95 5.51
CA ILE A 6 -11.66 5.41 4.54
C ILE A 6 -11.13 6.55 3.69
N VAL A 7 -9.82 6.56 3.52
CA VAL A 7 -9.09 7.51 2.67
C VAL A 7 -8.39 6.71 1.58
N THR A 8 -8.63 7.01 0.31
CA THR A 8 -8.10 6.21 -0.80
C THR A 8 -7.71 7.05 -2.01
N ASN A 9 -6.72 6.55 -2.77
CA ASN A 9 -6.37 7.01 -4.11
C ASN A 9 -6.75 6.01 -5.19
N GLY A 10 -7.32 4.86 -4.84
CA GLY A 10 -7.66 3.80 -5.77
C GLY A 10 -9.03 4.02 -6.43
N ILE A 11 -9.07 4.15 -7.75
CA ILE A 11 -10.32 4.38 -8.51
C ILE A 11 -11.30 3.22 -8.33
N HIS A 12 -10.79 1.99 -8.40
CA HIS A 12 -11.63 0.80 -8.21
C HIS A 12 -12.17 0.72 -6.78
N SER A 13 -11.33 1.02 -5.79
CA SER A 13 -11.73 1.08 -4.38
C SER A 13 -12.83 2.12 -4.13
N MET A 14 -12.72 3.31 -4.74
CA MET A 14 -13.76 4.35 -4.65
C MET A 14 -15.10 3.83 -5.16
N ASN A 15 -15.12 3.16 -6.30
CA ASN A 15 -16.34 2.62 -6.90
C ASN A 15 -17.02 1.55 -6.05
N ILE A 16 -16.24 0.71 -5.37
CA ILE A 16 -16.75 -0.33 -4.47
C ILE A 16 -17.26 0.30 -3.16
N LEU A 17 -16.41 1.09 -2.52
CA LEU A 17 -16.67 1.63 -1.18
C LEU A 17 -17.82 2.65 -1.16
N ASN A 18 -18.02 3.39 -2.25
CA ASN A 18 -19.14 4.34 -2.37
C ASN A 18 -20.54 3.68 -2.31
N LYS A 19 -20.61 2.37 -2.46
CA LYS A 19 -21.86 1.62 -2.32
C LYS A 19 -22.24 1.31 -0.86
N HIS A 20 -21.33 1.53 0.07
CA HIS A 20 -21.52 1.24 1.50
C HIS A 20 -21.89 2.50 2.27
N ALA A 21 -23.19 2.67 2.58
CA ALA A 21 -23.75 3.87 3.18
C ALA A 21 -23.20 4.21 4.58
N SER A 22 -22.67 3.23 5.31
CA SER A 22 -22.06 3.42 6.65
C SER A 22 -20.61 3.87 6.63
N THR A 23 -20.02 4.04 5.45
CA THR A 23 -18.60 4.41 5.29
C THR A 23 -18.46 5.88 4.91
N LYS A 24 -17.66 6.63 5.66
CA LYS A 24 -17.20 7.96 5.24
C LYS A 24 -16.01 7.77 4.30
N LEU A 25 -16.17 8.14 3.04
CA LEU A 25 -15.16 7.97 2.02
C LEU A 25 -14.53 9.30 1.64
N PHE A 26 -13.22 9.41 1.80
CA PHE A 26 -12.39 10.50 1.31
C PHE A 26 -11.57 10.02 0.11
N ALA A 27 -11.78 10.64 -1.03
CA ALA A 27 -11.07 10.35 -2.26
C ALA A 27 -10.14 11.51 -2.63
N CYS A 28 -8.89 11.22 -2.94
CA CYS A 28 -7.97 12.26 -3.38
C CYS A 28 -8.23 12.68 -4.83
N GLY A 29 -7.81 13.87 -5.18
CA GLY A 29 -7.60 14.29 -6.56
C GLY A 29 -6.21 13.91 -7.06
N GLY A 30 -5.92 14.15 -8.33
CA GLY A 30 -4.60 13.97 -8.90
C GLY A 30 -4.61 13.44 -10.34
N LEU A 31 -3.42 13.05 -10.80
CA LEU A 31 -3.23 12.42 -12.09
C LEU A 31 -3.63 10.95 -12.03
N VAL A 32 -4.46 10.51 -12.97
CA VAL A 32 -4.78 9.08 -13.12
C VAL A 32 -3.56 8.34 -13.67
N THR A 33 -3.04 7.39 -12.90
CA THR A 33 -1.90 6.55 -13.27
C THR A 33 -2.37 5.11 -13.46
N ASP A 34 -2.00 4.50 -14.59
CA ASP A 34 -2.33 3.11 -14.97
C ASP A 34 -3.83 2.78 -14.85
N ARG A 35 -4.69 3.76 -15.03
CA ARG A 35 -6.17 3.66 -14.90
C ARG A 35 -6.65 3.12 -13.54
N SER A 36 -5.80 3.06 -12.56
CA SER A 36 -6.07 2.41 -11.28
C SER A 36 -5.95 3.32 -10.07
N ALA A 37 -5.05 4.30 -10.10
CA ALA A 37 -4.76 5.14 -8.94
C ALA A 37 -4.58 6.61 -9.32
N LEU A 38 -4.82 7.48 -8.34
CA LEU A 38 -4.57 8.91 -8.42
C LEU A 38 -3.23 9.21 -7.75
N THR A 39 -2.37 9.95 -8.44
CA THR A 39 -1.00 10.29 -8.02
C THR A 39 -0.69 11.76 -8.25
N GLY A 40 0.53 12.17 -7.97
CA GLY A 40 1.02 13.54 -8.15
C GLY A 40 0.89 14.38 -6.89
N THR A 41 1.21 15.67 -7.03
CA THR A 41 1.28 16.62 -5.90
C THR A 41 -0.02 16.69 -5.11
N SER A 42 -1.16 16.76 -5.80
CA SER A 42 -2.48 16.83 -5.15
C SER A 42 -2.77 15.61 -4.28
N ALA A 43 -2.40 14.40 -4.75
CA ALA A 43 -2.56 13.18 -3.96
C ALA A 43 -1.60 13.17 -2.76
N PHE A 44 -0.36 13.56 -2.96
CA PHE A 44 0.64 13.65 -1.90
C PHE A 44 0.19 14.63 -0.79
N GLU A 45 -0.22 15.84 -1.13
CA GLU A 45 -0.70 16.84 -0.18
C GLU A 45 -1.97 16.39 0.54
N PHE A 46 -2.86 15.71 -0.17
CA PHE A 46 -4.10 15.17 0.38
C PHE A 46 -3.81 14.17 1.51
N PHE A 47 -2.95 13.17 1.28
CA PHE A 47 -2.62 12.17 2.30
C PHE A 47 -1.86 12.72 3.50
N ASN A 48 -1.17 13.84 3.37
CA ASN A 48 -0.53 14.52 4.50
C ASN A 48 -1.51 15.15 5.49
N GLN A 49 -2.79 15.29 5.13
CA GLN A 49 -3.82 15.85 6.01
C GLN A 49 -4.40 14.83 6.99
N PHE A 50 -4.13 13.53 6.82
CA PHE A 50 -4.76 12.46 7.58
C PHE A 50 -3.75 11.68 8.40
N ARG A 51 -4.23 11.13 9.52
CA ARG A 51 -3.55 10.09 10.28
C ARG A 51 -4.46 8.88 10.33
N ALA A 52 -4.02 7.78 9.74
CA ALA A 52 -4.77 6.54 9.69
C ALA A 52 -4.38 5.59 10.82
N ASP A 53 -5.33 4.83 11.33
CA ASP A 53 -5.04 3.74 12.26
C ASP A 53 -4.41 2.56 11.53
N VAL A 54 -4.91 2.24 10.33
CA VAL A 54 -4.42 1.13 9.51
C VAL A 54 -4.28 1.57 8.06
N LEU A 55 -3.14 1.27 7.46
CA LEU A 55 -2.90 1.34 6.03
C LEU A 55 -2.91 -0.05 5.43
N PHE A 56 -3.73 -0.25 4.40
CA PHE A 56 -3.61 -1.38 3.48
C PHE A 56 -3.01 -0.88 2.18
N MET A 57 -1.88 -1.42 1.78
CA MET A 57 -1.23 -1.05 0.53
C MET A 57 -0.73 -2.27 -0.23
N SER A 58 -0.62 -2.15 -1.54
CA SER A 58 0.08 -3.10 -2.41
C SER A 58 1.43 -2.53 -2.86
N CYS A 59 2.23 -3.36 -3.54
CA CYS A 59 3.48 -2.94 -4.17
C CYS A 59 3.59 -3.53 -5.58
N GLY A 60 4.57 -3.04 -6.35
CA GLY A 60 4.96 -3.66 -7.60
C GLY A 60 5.75 -4.95 -7.38
N GLY A 61 6.68 -4.93 -6.43
CA GLY A 61 7.49 -6.08 -6.07
C GLY A 61 8.22 -5.88 -4.75
N LEU A 62 8.74 -6.97 -4.22
CA LEU A 62 9.60 -6.96 -3.05
C LEU A 62 10.74 -7.96 -3.17
N SER A 63 11.90 -7.59 -2.68
CA SER A 63 13.09 -8.45 -2.62
C SER A 63 13.96 -8.09 -1.42
N ARG A 64 14.79 -9.05 -1.00
CA ARG A 64 15.76 -8.80 0.07
C ARG A 64 16.70 -7.65 -0.26
N ALA A 65 17.14 -7.55 -1.51
CA ALA A 65 18.13 -6.56 -1.95
C ALA A 65 17.53 -5.15 -2.08
N ALA A 66 16.31 -5.03 -2.61
CA ALA A 66 15.71 -3.74 -2.95
C ALA A 66 14.66 -3.26 -1.94
N GLY A 67 14.20 -4.11 -1.03
CA GLY A 67 13.07 -3.80 -0.17
C GLY A 67 11.74 -3.86 -0.93
N ILE A 68 10.83 -2.96 -0.62
CA ILE A 68 9.50 -2.88 -1.24
C ILE A 68 9.53 -1.80 -2.30
N THR A 69 9.17 -2.16 -3.54
CA THR A 69 9.39 -1.33 -4.73
C THR A 69 8.15 -1.12 -5.58
N GLU A 70 8.19 -0.09 -6.42
CA GLU A 70 7.13 0.30 -7.33
C GLU A 70 7.71 0.72 -8.69
N ALA A 71 6.91 0.60 -9.75
CA ALA A 71 7.34 0.89 -11.11
C ALA A 71 7.63 2.38 -11.34
N THR A 72 6.85 3.27 -10.73
CA THR A 72 6.94 4.71 -10.95
C THR A 72 7.19 5.49 -9.67
N LEU A 73 7.92 6.59 -9.80
CA LEU A 73 8.16 7.51 -8.68
C LEU A 73 6.86 8.14 -8.16
N ALA A 74 5.91 8.41 -9.05
CA ALA A 74 4.63 8.98 -8.67
C ALA A 74 3.85 8.06 -7.70
N GLN A 75 3.77 6.78 -7.99
CA GLN A 75 3.13 5.80 -7.11
C GLN A 75 3.93 5.57 -5.82
N ALA A 76 5.25 5.45 -5.93
CA ALA A 76 6.10 5.28 -4.75
C ALA A 76 5.99 6.46 -3.77
N SER A 77 5.96 7.69 -4.26
CA SER A 77 5.86 8.91 -3.45
C SER A 77 4.55 8.99 -2.66
N VAL A 78 3.42 8.65 -3.28
CA VAL A 78 2.13 8.60 -2.60
C VAL A 78 2.14 7.52 -1.51
N LYS A 79 2.65 6.33 -1.80
CA LYS A 79 2.75 5.24 -0.83
C LYS A 79 3.66 5.57 0.35
N LYS A 80 4.79 6.23 0.12
CA LYS A 80 5.66 6.76 1.21
C LYS A 80 4.91 7.70 2.13
N THR A 81 4.08 8.58 1.58
CA THR A 81 3.27 9.50 2.37
C THR A 81 2.23 8.77 3.21
N MET A 82 1.57 7.76 2.63
CA MET A 82 0.63 6.92 3.37
C MET A 82 1.29 6.19 4.54
N ILE A 83 2.46 5.58 4.32
CA ILE A 83 3.25 4.88 5.35
C ILE A 83 3.58 5.81 6.50
N LYS A 84 4.07 7.01 6.20
CA LYS A 84 4.43 8.03 7.20
C LYS A 84 3.24 8.42 8.10
N ASN A 85 2.04 8.41 7.55
CA ASN A 85 0.84 8.89 8.21
C ASN A 85 -0.05 7.76 8.77
N ALA A 86 0.43 6.52 8.81
CA ALA A 86 -0.29 5.37 9.34
C ALA A 86 0.37 4.81 10.61
N ARG A 87 -0.45 4.34 11.55
CA ARG A 87 0.03 3.67 12.77
C ARG A 87 0.42 2.22 12.51
N GLN A 88 -0.42 1.50 11.77
CA GLN A 88 -0.19 0.12 11.36
C GLN A 88 -0.17 0.03 9.83
N ARG A 89 0.82 -0.68 9.28
CA ARG A 89 1.09 -0.77 7.85
C ARG A 89 1.04 -2.22 7.42
N ILE A 90 0.01 -2.55 6.65
CA ILE A 90 -0.25 -3.90 6.16
C ILE A 90 0.01 -3.91 4.65
N LEU A 91 0.98 -4.71 4.24
CA LEU A 91 1.30 -4.95 2.83
C LEU A 91 0.51 -6.15 2.32
N LEU A 92 -0.28 -5.94 1.28
CA LEU A 92 -0.96 -6.97 0.52
C LEU A 92 -0.14 -7.27 -0.73
N CYS A 93 0.42 -8.46 -0.84
CA CYS A 93 1.35 -8.78 -1.92
C CYS A 93 1.19 -10.21 -2.37
N ASP A 94 0.81 -10.39 -3.64
CA ASP A 94 0.73 -11.71 -4.25
C ASP A 94 2.12 -12.35 -4.36
N SER A 95 2.18 -13.66 -4.30
CA SER A 95 3.43 -14.42 -4.39
C SER A 95 4.23 -14.17 -5.67
N ASP A 96 3.56 -13.83 -6.77
CA ASP A 96 4.19 -13.46 -8.05
C ASP A 96 5.07 -12.21 -7.97
N LYS A 97 4.90 -11.39 -6.93
CA LYS A 97 5.69 -10.17 -6.71
C LYS A 97 6.90 -10.39 -5.79
N MET A 98 7.05 -11.60 -5.27
CA MET A 98 8.21 -11.99 -4.46
C MET A 98 9.45 -12.11 -5.34
N ASN A 99 10.59 -11.58 -4.86
CA ASN A 99 11.85 -11.50 -5.59
C ASN A 99 11.76 -10.74 -6.93
N VAL A 100 10.78 -9.83 -7.03
CA VAL A 100 10.64 -8.88 -8.15
C VAL A 100 11.08 -7.50 -7.68
N GLU A 101 11.86 -6.83 -8.50
CA GLU A 101 12.41 -5.50 -8.21
C GLU A 101 11.97 -4.49 -9.26
N PHE A 102 11.50 -3.36 -8.79
CA PHE A 102 11.19 -2.21 -9.62
C PHE A 102 12.10 -1.02 -9.31
N PHE A 103 12.10 -0.04 -10.19
CA PHE A 103 13.04 1.07 -10.16
C PHE A 103 12.91 1.98 -8.92
N CYS A 104 11.70 2.17 -8.40
CA CYS A 104 11.44 3.10 -7.32
C CYS A 104 11.21 2.38 -6.00
N LYS A 105 12.03 2.67 -4.99
CA LYS A 105 11.83 2.16 -3.63
C LYS A 105 10.63 2.86 -2.96
N ILE A 106 9.74 2.07 -2.33
CA ILE A 106 8.70 2.58 -1.45
C ILE A 106 9.23 2.69 -0.02
N CYS A 107 9.69 1.56 0.55
CA CYS A 107 10.15 1.47 1.94
C CYS A 107 11.02 0.22 2.16
N GLU A 108 11.60 0.13 3.35
CA GLU A 108 12.27 -1.06 3.84
C GLU A 108 11.28 -2.01 4.54
N PHE A 109 11.70 -3.25 4.79
CA PHE A 109 10.86 -4.25 5.46
C PHE A 109 10.50 -3.91 6.90
N ASP A 110 11.36 -3.20 7.61
CA ASP A 110 11.12 -2.77 9.00
C ASP A 110 10.02 -1.71 9.12
N GLU A 111 9.68 -1.03 8.03
CA GLU A 111 8.58 -0.07 7.97
C GLU A 111 7.20 -0.73 7.78
N ILE A 112 7.15 -2.06 7.58
CA ILE A 112 5.90 -2.83 7.44
C ILE A 112 5.64 -3.62 8.74
N ASP A 113 4.42 -3.57 9.20
CA ASP A 113 3.99 -4.26 10.42
C ASP A 113 3.46 -5.67 10.13
N LEU A 114 2.90 -5.89 8.93
CA LEU A 114 2.36 -7.18 8.51
C LEU A 114 2.42 -7.33 6.98
N LEU A 115 2.79 -8.51 6.52
CA LEU A 115 2.65 -8.97 5.14
C LEU A 115 1.53 -10.02 5.06
N LEU A 116 0.54 -9.76 4.21
CA LEU A 116 -0.47 -10.74 3.82
C LEU A 116 -0.22 -11.18 2.39
N THR A 117 -0.15 -12.48 2.16
CA THR A 117 0.15 -13.08 0.85
C THR A 117 -0.63 -14.38 0.63
N ASP A 118 -0.73 -14.79 -0.61
CA ASP A 118 -1.49 -15.97 -1.07
C ASP A 118 -0.70 -17.28 -1.06
N ALA A 119 0.59 -17.22 -0.72
CA ALA A 119 1.44 -18.41 -0.63
C ALA A 119 2.63 -18.17 0.31
N ARG A 120 3.26 -19.26 0.74
CA ARG A 120 4.46 -19.18 1.57
C ARG A 120 5.58 -18.41 0.87
N PRO A 121 6.07 -17.32 1.46
CA PRO A 121 7.18 -16.55 0.89
C PRO A 121 8.49 -17.34 0.81
N PRO A 122 9.43 -16.92 -0.04
CA PRO A 122 10.80 -17.43 -0.05
C PRO A 122 11.49 -17.32 1.32
N GLU A 123 12.43 -18.20 1.59
CA GLU A 123 13.09 -18.30 2.91
C GLU A 123 13.80 -17.02 3.36
N ASP A 124 14.38 -16.27 2.43
CA ASP A 124 15.01 -14.99 2.72
C ASP A 124 14.01 -13.94 3.20
N ILE A 125 12.82 -13.89 2.61
CA ILE A 125 11.71 -13.01 3.05
C ILE A 125 11.16 -13.48 4.38
N MET A 126 10.96 -14.79 4.55
CA MET A 126 10.54 -15.39 5.82
C MET A 126 11.50 -15.03 6.95
N HIS A 127 12.80 -15.08 6.68
CA HIS A 127 13.83 -14.74 7.67
C HIS A 127 13.80 -13.26 8.09
N ILE A 128 13.57 -12.34 7.12
CA ILE A 128 13.53 -10.90 7.38
C ILE A 128 12.29 -10.50 8.18
N LEU A 129 11.12 -10.99 7.79
CA LEU A 129 9.84 -10.57 8.37
C LEU A 129 9.41 -11.39 9.59
N GLY A 130 9.87 -12.65 9.70
CA GLY A 130 9.59 -13.50 10.84
C GLY A 130 8.08 -13.70 11.08
N ASN A 131 7.61 -13.29 12.25
CA ASN A 131 6.20 -13.40 12.66
C ASN A 131 5.28 -12.34 12.06
N LYS A 132 5.80 -11.45 11.21
CA LYS A 132 5.00 -10.43 10.51
C LYS A 132 4.40 -10.93 9.19
N ILE A 133 4.29 -12.22 8.99
CA ILE A 133 3.76 -12.82 7.76
C ILE A 133 2.53 -13.65 8.06
N VAL A 134 1.49 -13.46 7.25
CA VAL A 134 0.30 -14.33 7.19
C VAL A 134 0.12 -14.76 5.74
N TYR A 135 0.01 -16.06 5.51
CA TYR A 135 -0.24 -16.66 4.20
C TYR A 135 -1.18 -17.87 4.34
N GLU A 136 -1.88 -18.23 3.26
CA GLU A 136 -2.74 -19.43 3.15
C GLU A 136 -2.05 -20.55 2.37
#